data_bf34c264ff2ecf43948427b1acf11ad1
#
_entry.id   bf34c264ff2ecf43948427b1acf11ad1
#
_cell.length_a   1.000
_cell.length_b   1.000
_cell.length_c   1.000
_cell.angle_alpha   90.00
_cell.angle_beta   90.00
_cell.angle_gamma   90.00
#
_symmetry.space_group_name_H-M   'P 1'
#
loop_
_entity.id
_entity.type
_entity.pdbx_description
1 polymer ?
#
loop_
_entity_poly.entity_id
_entity_poly.type
_entity_poly.pdbx_seq_one_letter_code
_entity_poly.pdbx_strand_id
1 'polypeptide(L)'
;MLRSLERGFRGIKIKGGDGDAAKDEHVVKEVRALLGPDIALMIDFNQSLDPSEAKRRIARLAPYDLTWVEEPVAQENLHGHAEVRNSSPIPIQAGENWWFPRGFAEAIAVGASDFIMPDLMKVGGVTGWLSVAGQAEAASIPMSSHLFAEASAHMLAVTPTAHWLEVLDFAGSILANPIKIVDGTLTAQGPGLGIEWNETAVSKYLV
;
A
#
# COMPACT_ATOMS: atom_id res chain seq x y z
N MET A 1 14.44 -5.77 -5.92
CA MET A 1 13.47 -6.74 -6.41
C MET A 1 13.93 -8.17 -6.19
N LEU A 2 14.96 -8.72 -6.84
CA LEU A 2 15.41 -10.12 -6.64
C LEU A 2 15.73 -10.44 -5.18
N ARG A 3 16.46 -9.56 -4.47
CA ARG A 3 16.71 -9.72 -3.03
C ARG A 3 15.43 -9.78 -2.17
N SER A 4 14.34 -9.17 -2.61
CA SER A 4 13.06 -9.25 -1.91
C SER A 4 12.44 -10.64 -2.10
N LEU A 5 12.50 -11.19 -3.31
CA LEU A 5 12.02 -12.55 -3.59
C LEU A 5 12.83 -13.61 -2.81
N GLU A 6 14.16 -13.45 -2.71
CA GLU A 6 15.02 -14.30 -1.90
C GLU A 6 14.65 -14.28 -0.40
N ARG A 7 14.06 -13.18 0.08
CA ARG A 7 13.52 -13.03 1.43
C ARG A 7 12.08 -13.55 1.56
N GLY A 8 11.51 -14.15 0.52
CA GLY A 8 10.18 -14.74 0.50
C GLY A 8 9.03 -13.76 0.26
N PHE A 9 9.30 -12.50 -0.14
CA PHE A 9 8.23 -11.57 -0.50
C PHE A 9 7.40 -12.10 -1.66
N ARG A 10 6.08 -12.02 -1.55
CA ARG A 10 5.11 -12.53 -2.53
C ARG A 10 4.46 -11.45 -3.37
N GLY A 11 4.77 -10.20 -3.12
CA GLY A 11 4.26 -9.05 -3.86
C GLY A 11 5.34 -7.98 -4.02
N ILE A 12 5.35 -7.34 -5.17
CA ILE A 12 6.26 -6.24 -5.51
C ILE A 12 5.42 -5.07 -6.01
N LYS A 13 5.60 -3.91 -5.39
CA LYS A 13 5.02 -2.66 -5.83
C LYS A 13 6.08 -1.80 -6.50
N ILE A 14 5.80 -1.30 -7.68
CA ILE A 14 6.69 -0.41 -8.46
C ILE A 14 6.05 0.96 -8.62
N LYS A 15 6.87 1.97 -8.87
CA LYS A 15 6.39 3.33 -9.17
C LYS A 15 6.18 3.52 -10.66
N GLY A 16 5.15 4.27 -11.03
CA GLY A 16 4.81 4.70 -12.38
C GLY A 16 4.32 6.13 -12.40
N GLY A 17 3.76 6.55 -13.54
CA GLY A 17 3.19 7.88 -13.69
C GLY A 17 4.17 8.93 -14.22
N ASP A 18 5.44 8.62 -14.28
CA ASP A 18 6.46 9.47 -14.89
C ASP A 18 6.45 9.34 -16.41
N GLY A 19 6.54 10.47 -17.11
CA GLY A 19 6.66 10.49 -18.57
C GLY A 19 5.38 9.99 -19.27
N ASP A 20 5.53 9.16 -20.29
CA ASP A 20 4.42 8.66 -21.10
C ASP A 20 3.95 7.25 -20.71
N ALA A 21 2.75 6.90 -21.17
CA ALA A 21 2.14 5.60 -20.92
C ALA A 21 2.94 4.41 -21.51
N ALA A 22 3.77 4.62 -22.53
CA ALA A 22 4.57 3.57 -23.13
C ALA A 22 5.73 3.18 -22.20
N LYS A 23 6.26 4.14 -21.44
CA LYS A 23 7.28 3.89 -20.43
C LYS A 23 6.74 3.02 -19.29
N ASP A 24 5.55 3.36 -18.75
CA ASP A 24 4.93 2.57 -17.70
C ASP A 24 4.66 1.14 -18.17
N GLU A 25 4.08 0.98 -19.36
CA GLU A 25 3.81 -0.32 -19.94
C GLU A 25 5.08 -1.14 -20.15
N HIS A 26 6.14 -0.52 -20.66
CA HIS A 26 7.44 -1.20 -20.84
C HIS A 26 7.99 -1.70 -19.51
N VAL A 27 8.01 -0.85 -18.47
CA VAL A 27 8.51 -1.23 -17.14
C VAL A 27 7.66 -2.36 -16.54
N VAL A 28 6.35 -2.26 -16.60
CA VAL A 28 5.44 -3.32 -16.08
C VAL A 28 5.67 -4.64 -16.80
N LYS A 29 5.80 -4.62 -18.13
CA LYS A 29 6.09 -5.80 -18.95
C LYS A 29 7.39 -6.49 -18.54
N GLU A 30 8.49 -5.72 -18.44
CA GLU A 30 9.80 -6.26 -18.07
C GLU A 30 9.78 -6.82 -16.63
N VAL A 31 9.13 -6.12 -15.69
CA VAL A 31 9.00 -6.57 -14.33
C VAL A 31 8.15 -7.84 -14.23
N ARG A 32 7.02 -7.90 -14.92
CA ARG A 32 6.17 -9.11 -14.96
C ARG A 32 6.92 -10.30 -15.55
N ALA A 33 7.68 -10.08 -16.62
CA ALA A 33 8.51 -11.14 -17.22
C ALA A 33 9.58 -11.66 -16.25
N LEU A 34 10.16 -10.77 -15.43
CA LEU A 34 11.16 -11.14 -14.43
C LEU A 34 10.56 -11.88 -13.21
N LEU A 35 9.36 -11.47 -12.76
CA LEU A 35 8.71 -12.02 -11.57
C LEU A 35 8.01 -13.35 -11.84
N GLY A 36 7.60 -13.62 -13.08
CA GLY A 36 6.69 -14.73 -13.40
C GLY A 36 5.25 -14.46 -12.96
N PRO A 37 4.33 -15.41 -13.18
CA PRO A 37 2.90 -15.21 -12.91
C PRO A 37 2.52 -15.29 -11.43
N ASP A 38 3.32 -15.96 -10.60
CA ASP A 38 2.94 -16.30 -9.21
C ASP A 38 3.20 -15.17 -8.20
N ILE A 39 3.95 -14.14 -8.60
CA ILE A 39 4.25 -12.99 -7.73
C ILE A 39 3.27 -11.85 -8.02
N ALA A 40 2.59 -11.39 -6.98
CA ALA A 40 1.71 -10.23 -7.07
C ALA A 40 2.52 -8.99 -7.52
N LEU A 41 2.04 -8.30 -8.55
CA LEU A 41 2.65 -7.07 -9.06
C LEU A 41 1.66 -5.92 -8.95
N MET A 42 2.11 -4.83 -8.36
CA MET A 42 1.33 -3.61 -8.18
C MET A 42 2.09 -2.42 -8.78
N ILE A 43 1.35 -1.42 -9.24
CA ILE A 43 1.93 -0.14 -9.67
C ILE A 43 1.30 1.00 -8.90
N ASP A 44 2.12 1.94 -8.46
CA ASP A 44 1.69 3.14 -7.75
C ASP A 44 2.00 4.37 -8.60
N PHE A 45 0.96 5.14 -8.89
CA PHE A 45 1.05 6.37 -9.66
C PHE A 45 1.24 7.62 -8.79
N ASN A 46 1.19 7.49 -7.46
CA ASN A 46 1.37 8.59 -6.50
C ASN A 46 0.66 9.89 -6.93
N GLN A 47 -0.62 9.78 -7.29
CA GLN A 47 -1.51 10.91 -7.61
C GLN A 47 -1.11 11.72 -8.86
N SER A 48 -0.27 11.17 -9.74
CA SER A 48 0.35 11.92 -10.83
C SER A 48 -0.56 12.17 -12.05
N LEU A 49 -1.74 11.54 -12.12
CA LEU A 49 -2.57 11.55 -13.31
C LEU A 49 -3.90 12.29 -13.10
N ASP A 50 -4.51 12.75 -14.19
CA ASP A 50 -5.93 13.06 -14.20
C ASP A 50 -6.78 11.80 -14.51
N PRO A 51 -8.10 11.80 -14.27
CA PRO A 51 -8.93 10.61 -14.48
C PRO A 51 -8.91 10.08 -15.91
N SER A 52 -8.81 10.93 -16.92
CA SER A 52 -8.79 10.52 -18.32
C SER A 52 -7.50 9.79 -18.68
N GLU A 53 -6.37 10.37 -18.27
CA GLU A 53 -5.04 9.75 -18.46
C GLU A 53 -4.89 8.47 -17.65
N ALA A 54 -5.38 8.44 -16.40
CA ALA A 54 -5.39 7.25 -15.57
C ALA A 54 -6.11 6.09 -16.25
N LYS A 55 -7.33 6.30 -16.75
CA LYS A 55 -8.09 5.27 -17.49
C LYS A 55 -7.34 4.78 -18.72
N ARG A 56 -6.73 5.69 -19.48
CA ARG A 56 -5.97 5.35 -20.68
C ARG A 56 -4.73 4.49 -20.36
N ARG A 57 -3.98 4.84 -19.30
CA ARG A 57 -2.79 4.08 -18.88
C ARG A 57 -3.16 2.72 -18.30
N ILE A 58 -4.17 2.66 -17.44
CA ILE A 58 -4.63 1.42 -16.82
C ILE A 58 -5.11 0.43 -17.88
N ALA A 59 -5.85 0.88 -18.90
CA ALA A 59 -6.29 0.01 -20.00
C ALA A 59 -5.11 -0.65 -20.73
N ARG A 60 -3.97 0.03 -20.89
CA ARG A 60 -2.74 -0.55 -21.49
C ARG A 60 -2.08 -1.58 -20.57
N LEU A 61 -2.27 -1.47 -19.27
CA LEU A 61 -1.67 -2.37 -18.29
C LEU A 61 -2.49 -3.64 -18.03
N ALA A 62 -3.73 -3.71 -18.55
CA ALA A 62 -4.63 -4.85 -18.36
C ALA A 62 -4.02 -6.22 -18.71
N PRO A 63 -3.17 -6.38 -19.75
CA PRO A 63 -2.59 -7.68 -20.11
C PRO A 63 -1.56 -8.22 -19.10
N TYR A 64 -1.13 -7.44 -18.12
CA TYR A 64 0.01 -7.81 -17.27
C TYR A 64 -0.39 -8.33 -15.87
N ASP A 65 -1.66 -8.62 -15.64
CA ASP A 65 -2.19 -9.23 -14.41
C ASP A 65 -1.71 -8.50 -13.14
N LEU A 66 -1.96 -7.19 -13.08
CA LEU A 66 -1.66 -6.38 -11.90
C LEU A 66 -2.68 -6.66 -10.79
N THR A 67 -2.19 -6.79 -9.57
CA THR A 67 -3.02 -6.98 -8.38
C THR A 67 -3.84 -5.73 -8.08
N TRP A 68 -3.23 -4.55 -8.23
CA TRP A 68 -3.91 -3.25 -8.22
C TRP A 68 -3.08 -2.16 -8.88
N VAL A 69 -3.77 -1.07 -9.18
CA VAL A 69 -3.19 0.25 -9.46
C VAL A 69 -3.45 1.13 -8.24
N GLU A 70 -2.40 1.79 -7.72
CA GLU A 70 -2.45 2.61 -6.53
C GLU A 70 -2.44 4.09 -6.88
N GLU A 71 -3.26 4.87 -6.14
CA GLU A 71 -3.38 6.32 -6.23
C GLU A 71 -3.27 6.90 -7.67
N PRO A 72 -4.15 6.49 -8.60
CA PRO A 72 -4.06 6.97 -9.98
C PRO A 72 -4.25 8.48 -10.13
N VAL A 73 -5.06 9.09 -9.26
CA VAL A 73 -5.41 10.53 -9.29
C VAL A 73 -5.20 11.18 -7.93
N ALA A 74 -5.26 12.51 -7.86
CA ALA A 74 -5.11 13.28 -6.63
C ALA A 74 -6.03 12.74 -5.51
N GLN A 75 -5.50 12.62 -4.31
CA GLN A 75 -6.17 11.96 -3.17
C GLN A 75 -7.49 12.63 -2.74
N GLU A 76 -7.60 13.94 -2.94
CA GLU A 76 -8.82 14.70 -2.67
C GLU A 76 -9.88 14.56 -3.76
N ASN A 77 -9.52 14.05 -4.94
CA ASN A 77 -10.45 13.83 -6.05
C ASN A 77 -11.15 12.46 -5.93
N LEU A 78 -11.94 12.27 -4.87
CA LEU A 78 -12.63 11.00 -4.59
C LEU A 78 -13.58 10.59 -5.72
N HIS A 79 -14.25 11.54 -6.37
CA HIS A 79 -15.09 11.24 -7.54
C HIS A 79 -14.28 10.83 -8.76
N GLY A 80 -13.10 11.41 -8.96
CA GLY A 80 -12.17 10.98 -10.00
C GLY A 80 -11.65 9.56 -9.76
N HIS A 81 -11.35 9.21 -8.51
CA HIS A 81 -11.03 7.83 -8.12
C HIS A 81 -12.18 6.88 -8.46
N ALA A 82 -13.42 7.21 -8.08
CA ALA A 82 -14.59 6.40 -8.39
C ALA A 82 -14.83 6.25 -9.91
N GLU A 83 -14.60 7.31 -10.68
CA GLU A 83 -14.69 7.28 -12.14
C GLU A 83 -13.66 6.33 -12.76
N VAL A 84 -12.41 6.39 -12.29
CA VAL A 84 -11.34 5.49 -12.74
C VAL A 84 -11.66 4.05 -12.34
N ARG A 85 -12.01 3.80 -11.09
CA ARG A 85 -12.37 2.48 -10.58
C ARG A 85 -13.49 1.83 -11.40
N ASN A 86 -14.57 2.55 -11.67
CA ASN A 86 -15.74 2.02 -12.41
C ASN A 86 -15.43 1.61 -13.85
N SER A 87 -14.34 2.12 -14.42
CA SER A 87 -13.90 1.80 -15.80
C SER A 87 -12.65 0.93 -15.86
N SER A 88 -12.02 0.68 -14.72
CA SER A 88 -10.75 -0.06 -14.66
C SER A 88 -10.96 -1.57 -14.75
N PRO A 89 -10.20 -2.28 -15.61
CA PRO A 89 -10.12 -3.74 -15.59
C PRO A 89 -9.22 -4.27 -14.47
N ILE A 90 -8.50 -3.40 -13.77
CA ILE A 90 -7.56 -3.71 -12.69
C ILE A 90 -8.10 -3.06 -11.41
N PRO A 91 -8.10 -3.75 -10.26
CA PRO A 91 -8.53 -3.14 -9.00
C PRO A 91 -7.77 -1.86 -8.66
N ILE A 92 -8.44 -0.92 -8.03
CA ILE A 92 -7.84 0.35 -7.56
C ILE A 92 -7.62 0.27 -6.06
N GLN A 93 -6.41 0.64 -5.61
CA GLN A 93 -6.08 0.83 -4.20
C GLN A 93 -5.76 2.29 -3.93
N ALA A 94 -6.24 2.83 -2.81
CA ALA A 94 -5.90 4.16 -2.35
C ALA A 94 -6.06 4.26 -0.83
N GLY A 95 -5.57 5.34 -0.23
CA GLY A 95 -5.80 5.59 1.19
C GLY A 95 -4.58 6.03 1.98
N GLU A 96 -3.36 5.87 1.48
CA GLU A 96 -2.15 6.31 2.19
C GLU A 96 -2.17 7.82 2.49
N ASN A 97 -2.89 8.59 1.68
CA ASN A 97 -3.01 10.04 1.81
C ASN A 97 -4.39 10.51 2.30
N TRP A 98 -5.31 9.60 2.66
CA TRP A 98 -6.56 9.96 3.34
C TRP A 98 -6.33 10.12 4.83
N TRP A 99 -6.74 11.27 5.34
CA TRP A 99 -6.52 11.63 6.74
C TRP A 99 -7.73 11.27 7.60
N PHE A 100 -7.48 10.68 8.77
CA PHE A 100 -8.46 10.32 9.77
C PHE A 100 -9.60 9.40 9.27
N PRO A 101 -10.35 8.75 10.15
CA PRO A 101 -11.45 7.85 9.78
C PRO A 101 -12.52 8.49 8.89
N ARG A 102 -12.69 9.82 8.97
CA ARG A 102 -13.65 10.55 8.16
C ARG A 102 -13.29 10.53 6.66
N GLY A 103 -12.02 10.71 6.31
CA GLY A 103 -11.59 10.64 4.92
C GLY A 103 -11.88 9.27 4.30
N PHE A 104 -11.71 8.20 5.06
CA PHE A 104 -12.06 6.84 4.63
C PHE A 104 -13.58 6.67 4.48
N ALA A 105 -14.38 7.19 5.42
CA ALA A 105 -15.84 7.13 5.32
C ALA A 105 -16.35 7.82 4.04
N GLU A 106 -15.82 8.99 3.72
CA GLU A 106 -16.15 9.75 2.50
C GLU A 106 -15.74 8.98 1.24
N ALA A 107 -14.55 8.41 1.21
CA ALA A 107 -14.05 7.61 0.09
C ALA A 107 -14.87 6.32 -0.14
N ILE A 108 -15.19 5.61 0.92
CA ILE A 108 -16.03 4.41 0.87
C ILE A 108 -17.44 4.76 0.37
N ALA A 109 -18.02 5.85 0.85
CA ALA A 109 -19.37 6.27 0.48
C ALA A 109 -19.51 6.56 -1.03
N VAL A 110 -18.47 7.08 -1.68
CA VAL A 110 -18.47 7.34 -3.13
C VAL A 110 -17.90 6.18 -3.96
N GLY A 111 -17.42 5.11 -3.31
CA GLY A 111 -16.82 3.98 -4.00
C GLY A 111 -15.49 4.32 -4.67
N ALA A 112 -14.62 5.07 -3.99
CA ALA A 112 -13.39 5.60 -4.57
C ALA A 112 -12.37 4.51 -4.94
N SER A 113 -12.35 3.36 -4.24
CA SER A 113 -11.38 2.29 -4.47
C SER A 113 -11.97 0.90 -4.21
N ASP A 114 -11.31 -0.14 -4.71
CA ASP A 114 -11.63 -1.54 -4.43
C ASP A 114 -10.94 -2.01 -3.15
N PHE A 115 -9.74 -1.50 -2.88
CA PHE A 115 -8.94 -1.78 -1.69
C PHE A 115 -8.55 -0.48 -1.01
N ILE A 116 -8.42 -0.50 0.32
CA ILE A 116 -7.92 0.66 1.07
C ILE A 116 -6.60 0.33 1.77
N MET A 117 -5.76 1.39 1.95
CA MET A 117 -4.47 1.25 2.63
C MET A 117 -4.16 2.45 3.52
N PRO A 118 -4.70 2.48 4.73
CA PRO A 118 -4.39 3.57 5.65
C PRO A 118 -2.91 3.59 6.05
N ASP A 119 -2.36 4.79 6.14
CA ASP A 119 -1.12 5.08 6.84
C ASP A 119 -1.41 5.26 8.33
N LEU A 120 -0.74 4.49 9.19
CA LEU A 120 -1.03 4.50 10.63
C LEU A 120 -0.83 5.88 11.28
N MET A 121 0.10 6.69 10.75
CA MET A 121 0.36 8.03 11.28
C MET A 121 -0.72 9.02 10.83
N LYS A 122 -1.16 8.94 9.58
CA LYS A 122 -2.15 9.87 9.01
C LYS A 122 -3.58 9.53 9.46
N VAL A 123 -3.90 8.27 9.66
CA VAL A 123 -5.24 7.83 10.07
C VAL A 123 -5.58 8.19 11.53
N GLY A 124 -4.58 8.60 12.33
CA GLY A 124 -4.76 8.97 13.74
C GLY A 124 -4.35 7.86 14.71
N GLY A 125 -3.35 7.07 14.36
CA GLY A 125 -2.80 6.00 15.19
C GLY A 125 -3.73 4.82 15.36
N VAL A 126 -3.56 4.07 16.45
CA VAL A 126 -4.28 2.83 16.73
C VAL A 126 -5.80 3.01 16.70
N THR A 127 -6.32 4.04 17.38
CA THR A 127 -7.76 4.29 17.47
C THR A 127 -8.37 4.66 16.13
N GLY A 128 -7.67 5.46 15.34
CA GLY A 128 -8.07 5.81 13.98
C GLY A 128 -8.10 4.57 13.07
N TRP A 129 -7.05 3.74 13.14
CA TRP A 129 -6.98 2.49 12.40
C TRP A 129 -8.15 1.55 12.70
N LEU A 130 -8.44 1.31 13.99
CA LEU A 130 -9.55 0.43 14.40
C LEU A 130 -10.91 0.95 13.91
N SER A 131 -11.09 2.27 13.90
CA SER A 131 -12.31 2.88 13.32
C SER A 131 -12.41 2.62 11.81
N VAL A 132 -11.31 2.74 11.06
CA VAL A 132 -11.28 2.45 9.62
C VAL A 132 -11.45 0.94 9.36
N ALA A 133 -10.84 0.08 10.17
CA ALA A 133 -11.02 -1.37 10.06
C ALA A 133 -12.49 -1.79 10.19
N GLY A 134 -13.23 -1.19 11.14
CA GLY A 134 -14.67 -1.43 11.25
C GLY A 134 -15.47 -0.92 10.07
N GLN A 135 -15.09 0.20 9.46
CA GLN A 135 -15.71 0.69 8.22
C GLN A 135 -15.43 -0.24 7.03
N ALA A 136 -14.18 -0.70 6.90
CA ALA A 136 -13.75 -1.64 5.86
C ALA A 136 -14.50 -2.97 5.98
N GLU A 137 -14.65 -3.50 7.20
CA GLU A 137 -15.42 -4.71 7.47
C GLU A 137 -16.89 -4.54 7.05
N ALA A 138 -17.54 -3.47 7.49
CA ALA A 138 -18.93 -3.19 7.15
C ALA A 138 -19.17 -3.05 5.63
N ALA A 139 -18.16 -2.53 4.90
CA ALA A 139 -18.21 -2.38 3.45
C ALA A 139 -17.62 -3.58 2.68
N SER A 140 -17.11 -4.60 3.38
CA SER A 140 -16.41 -5.75 2.78
C SER A 140 -15.24 -5.36 1.88
N ILE A 141 -14.47 -4.34 2.28
CA ILE A 141 -13.33 -3.82 1.54
C ILE A 141 -12.03 -4.37 2.14
N PRO A 142 -11.17 -5.05 1.35
CA PRO A 142 -9.85 -5.47 1.81
C PRO A 142 -8.97 -4.27 2.20
N MET A 143 -8.26 -4.41 3.33
CA MET A 143 -7.47 -3.34 3.93
C MET A 143 -6.01 -3.74 4.05
N SER A 144 -5.14 -3.05 3.32
CA SER A 144 -3.68 -3.16 3.38
C SER A 144 -3.10 -2.10 4.32
N SER A 145 -1.79 -2.14 4.57
CA SER A 145 -1.09 -1.06 5.27
C SER A 145 -0.24 -0.23 4.32
N HIS A 146 -0.02 1.03 4.67
CA HIS A 146 1.04 1.86 4.12
C HIS A 146 2.11 2.05 5.17
N LEU A 147 3.37 1.72 4.85
CA LEU A 147 4.57 1.89 5.68
C LEU A 147 4.48 1.38 7.14
N PHE A 148 5.45 1.79 7.95
CA PHE A 148 5.52 1.53 9.40
C PHE A 148 5.24 0.06 9.76
N ALA A 149 5.92 -0.86 9.05
CA ALA A 149 5.65 -2.29 9.13
C ALA A 149 5.67 -2.84 10.57
N GLU A 150 6.52 -2.28 11.45
CA GLU A 150 6.63 -2.63 12.86
C GLU A 150 5.30 -2.44 13.60
N ALA A 151 4.63 -1.32 13.36
CA ALA A 151 3.35 -1.00 14.00
C ALA A 151 2.16 -1.53 13.19
N SER A 152 2.23 -1.43 11.87
CA SER A 152 1.16 -1.86 10.96
C SER A 152 0.89 -3.35 11.03
N ALA A 153 1.90 -4.18 11.32
CA ALA A 153 1.71 -5.63 11.52
C ALA A 153 0.77 -5.94 12.69
N HIS A 154 0.88 -5.20 13.81
CA HIS A 154 -0.04 -5.36 14.94
C HIS A 154 -1.47 -4.96 14.56
N MET A 155 -1.61 -3.91 13.77
CA MET A 155 -2.92 -3.42 13.34
C MET A 155 -3.58 -4.38 12.35
N LEU A 156 -2.85 -4.87 11.36
CA LEU A 156 -3.38 -5.87 10.42
C LEU A 156 -3.75 -7.18 11.12
N ALA A 157 -3.04 -7.60 12.16
CA ALA A 157 -3.37 -8.80 12.91
C ALA A 157 -4.76 -8.75 13.58
N VAL A 158 -5.33 -7.56 13.79
CA VAL A 158 -6.67 -7.36 14.36
C VAL A 158 -7.67 -6.76 13.36
N THR A 159 -7.31 -6.66 12.09
CA THR A 159 -8.15 -6.13 11.02
C THR A 159 -8.91 -7.27 10.36
N PRO A 160 -10.26 -7.32 10.41
CA PRO A 160 -11.05 -8.43 9.85
C PRO A 160 -10.84 -8.64 8.34
N THR A 161 -10.64 -7.56 7.61
CA THR A 161 -10.43 -7.56 6.15
C THR A 161 -8.95 -7.39 5.77
N ALA A 162 -8.01 -7.79 6.65
CA ALA A 162 -6.57 -7.67 6.40
C ALA A 162 -6.17 -8.25 5.04
N HIS A 163 -5.34 -7.51 4.29
CA HIS A 163 -4.93 -7.88 2.94
C HIS A 163 -3.40 -7.96 2.84
N TRP A 164 -2.69 -6.87 2.57
CA TRP A 164 -1.23 -6.84 2.47
C TRP A 164 -0.58 -5.95 3.52
N LEU A 165 0.57 -6.42 4.04
CA LEU A 165 1.49 -5.57 4.78
C LEU A 165 2.53 -5.02 3.82
N GLU A 166 2.57 -3.70 3.66
CA GLU A 166 3.66 -3.05 2.94
C GLU A 166 4.91 -3.00 3.81
N VAL A 167 6.05 -3.36 3.24
CA VAL A 167 7.33 -3.33 3.93
C VAL A 167 8.32 -2.45 3.18
N LEU A 168 8.69 -1.34 3.82
CA LEU A 168 9.82 -0.50 3.46
C LEU A 168 10.57 -0.17 4.75
N ASP A 169 11.80 -0.62 4.85
CA ASP A 169 12.59 -0.53 6.08
C ASP A 169 13.19 0.87 6.25
N PHE A 170 12.55 1.71 7.04
CA PHE A 170 13.05 3.02 7.44
C PHE A 170 13.71 3.04 8.81
N ALA A 171 13.30 2.16 9.72
CA ALA A 171 13.66 2.23 11.12
C ALA A 171 14.69 1.15 11.54
N GLY A 172 14.88 0.10 10.77
CA GLY A 172 15.68 -1.05 11.17
C GLY A 172 17.08 -0.72 11.65
N SER A 173 17.71 0.33 11.09
CA SER A 173 19.05 0.76 11.49
C SER A 173 19.15 1.38 12.88
N ILE A 174 18.02 1.83 13.46
CA ILE A 174 17.93 2.45 14.79
C ILE A 174 17.12 1.62 15.79
N LEU A 175 16.67 0.44 15.41
CA LEU A 175 15.97 -0.50 16.29
C LEU A 175 16.95 -1.47 16.95
N ALA A 176 16.72 -1.79 18.22
CA ALA A 176 17.47 -2.84 18.92
C ALA A 176 17.14 -4.22 18.30
N ASN A 177 15.89 -4.42 17.93
CA ASN A 177 15.38 -5.64 17.33
C ASN A 177 14.62 -5.30 16.01
N PRO A 178 15.32 -5.14 14.87
CA PRO A 178 14.67 -4.90 13.58
C PRO A 178 13.69 -6.02 13.23
N ILE A 179 12.63 -5.67 12.48
CA ILE A 179 11.64 -6.66 12.03
C ILE A 179 12.29 -7.77 11.22
N LYS A 180 11.81 -8.99 11.45
CA LYS A 180 12.27 -10.17 10.71
C LYS A 180 11.14 -10.69 9.83
N ILE A 181 11.42 -10.78 8.55
CA ILE A 181 10.52 -11.39 7.57
C ILE A 181 10.99 -12.83 7.36
N VAL A 182 10.07 -13.76 7.59
CA VAL A 182 10.32 -15.20 7.42
C VAL A 182 9.30 -15.72 6.40
N ASP A 183 9.78 -16.28 5.32
CA ASP A 183 8.97 -16.84 4.24
C ASP A 183 7.89 -15.85 3.74
N GLY A 184 8.25 -14.58 3.60
CA GLY A 184 7.37 -13.51 3.14
C GLY A 184 6.30 -13.09 4.14
N THR A 185 6.40 -13.52 5.39
CA THR A 185 5.50 -13.13 6.47
C THR A 185 6.20 -12.37 7.58
N LEU A 186 5.46 -11.51 8.25
CA LEU A 186 5.89 -10.81 9.45
C LEU A 186 4.91 -11.11 10.58
N THR A 187 5.42 -11.52 11.73
CA THR A 187 4.63 -11.74 12.93
C THR A 187 4.82 -10.58 13.89
N ALA A 188 3.72 -9.93 14.26
CA ALA A 188 3.72 -8.90 15.30
C ALA A 188 4.14 -9.50 16.64
N GLN A 189 5.08 -8.89 17.33
CA GLN A 189 5.68 -9.42 18.56
C GLN A 189 5.94 -8.33 19.59
N GLY A 190 6.07 -8.76 20.85
CA GLY A 190 6.40 -7.89 21.98
C GLY A 190 5.22 -7.16 22.58
N PRO A 191 5.41 -6.53 23.75
CA PRO A 191 4.42 -5.66 24.38
C PRO A 191 4.28 -4.35 23.58
N GLY A 192 3.08 -3.80 23.56
CA GLY A 192 2.77 -2.60 22.78
C GLY A 192 3.01 -2.83 21.28
N LEU A 193 3.85 -2.03 20.65
CA LEU A 193 4.25 -2.17 19.24
C LEU A 193 5.50 -3.03 19.03
N GLY A 194 6.10 -3.56 20.10
CA GLY A 194 7.34 -4.35 20.03
C GLY A 194 8.58 -3.54 19.59
N ILE A 195 8.51 -2.20 19.65
CA ILE A 195 9.59 -1.29 19.24
C ILE A 195 10.49 -0.98 20.44
N GLU A 196 11.77 -1.21 20.27
CA GLU A 196 12.83 -0.85 21.20
C GLU A 196 13.95 -0.14 20.45
N TRP A 197 14.34 1.06 20.95
CA TRP A 197 15.37 1.85 20.30
C TRP A 197 16.79 1.36 20.66
N ASN A 198 17.66 1.31 19.67
CA ASN A 198 19.11 1.20 19.88
C ASN A 198 19.65 2.61 20.16
N GLU A 199 19.76 2.99 21.42
CA GLU A 199 20.15 4.33 21.86
C GLU A 199 21.53 4.75 21.27
N THR A 200 22.47 3.81 21.12
CA THR A 200 23.76 4.09 20.47
C THR A 200 23.60 4.40 18.99
N ALA A 201 22.69 3.77 18.31
CA ALA A 201 22.39 4.07 16.91
C ALA A 201 21.65 5.39 16.76
N VAL A 202 20.65 5.64 17.61
CA VAL A 202 19.85 6.88 17.66
C VAL A 202 20.75 8.10 17.91
N SER A 203 21.72 7.99 18.86
CA SER A 203 22.60 9.09 19.19
C SER A 203 23.44 9.62 18.02
N LYS A 204 23.64 8.84 16.97
CA LYS A 204 24.36 9.28 15.76
C LYS A 204 23.56 10.30 14.92
N TYR A 205 22.28 10.41 15.17
CA TYR A 205 21.36 11.32 14.45
C TYR A 205 20.92 12.52 15.33
N LEU A 206 21.39 12.59 16.57
CA LEU A 206 21.17 13.76 17.40
C LEU A 206 22.07 14.91 16.93
N VAL A 207 21.48 16.08 16.68
CA VAL A 207 22.14 17.30 16.23
C VAL A 207 22.39 18.20 17.43
#